data_e921a559ef31085459e5ef0ab47c4496
#
_entry.id   e921a559ef31085459e5ef0ab47c4496
#
_cell.length_a   1.000
_cell.length_b   1.000
_cell.length_c   1.000
_cell.angle_alpha   90.00
_cell.angle_beta   90.00
_cell.angle_gamma   90.00
#
_symmetry.space_group_name_H-M   'P 1'
#
loop_
_entity.id
_entity.type
_entity.pdbx_description
1 polymer ?
#
loop_
_entity_poly.entity_id
_entity_poly.type
_entity_poly.pdbx_seq_one_letter_code
_entity_poly.pdbx_strand_id
1 'polypeptide(L)'
;MEPLYILVLLVLILAVTFLTYYQLKKPSYKKQTDTIYMEALNAMLFSDKKKAINLLSTLVKNDSEHINAYLQLGNLLRDEDTERAIKVHQMLTVRPNLDKETKIEILKSLALDYKKNNELVKTKIEAERILKLDKNNFWANSFLLSLAEETEDWDYAEKKAIDLKKIKGHDIKVNLSKYTLQKGVMFLEKNNVFEAEKLFKKAVSESPDLGMSYKYLGDIKYADRDLVKVVEYWEKYMELSKSESHLVFDSIETALFDLGRYSEVEKFYRKVLGNNPKDLNAGLRLANVLNEKGENKAALSLVDSFINEDNPSLLVMLMKLKLSLSSKTPAELGHFIDKILKIVKSSNV
;
A
#
# COMPACT_ATOMS: atom_id res chain seq x y z
N MET A 1 -66.06 54.57 18.57
CA MET A 1 -65.48 53.58 17.61
C MET A 1 -64.13 54.03 17.09
N GLU A 2 -63.76 55.30 17.08
CA GLU A 2 -62.47 55.79 16.56
C GLU A 2 -61.20 55.33 17.29
N PRO A 3 -61.13 55.22 18.63
CA PRO A 3 -59.88 54.87 19.32
C PRO A 3 -59.46 53.43 19.05
N LEU A 4 -60.40 52.51 18.74
CA LEU A 4 -60.07 51.10 18.40
C LEU A 4 -59.38 50.96 17.02
N TYR A 5 -59.81 51.77 16.04
CA TYR A 5 -59.20 51.79 14.72
C TYR A 5 -57.79 52.37 14.76
N ILE A 6 -57.51 53.37 15.58
CA ILE A 6 -56.19 53.95 15.78
C ILE A 6 -55.25 52.92 16.42
N LEU A 7 -55.73 52.14 17.40
CA LEU A 7 -54.97 51.10 18.07
C LEU A 7 -54.56 49.94 17.08
N VAL A 8 -55.54 49.49 16.25
CA VAL A 8 -55.31 48.46 15.24
C VAL A 8 -54.31 48.94 14.19
N LEU A 9 -54.38 50.19 13.76
CA LEU A 9 -53.44 50.75 12.79
C LEU A 9 -52.02 50.85 13.35
N LEU A 10 -51.89 51.23 14.63
CA LEU A 10 -50.57 51.25 15.31
C LEU A 10 -49.96 49.88 15.44
N VAL A 11 -50.75 48.84 15.78
CA VAL A 11 -50.28 47.45 15.85
C VAL A 11 -49.85 46.93 14.47
N LEU A 12 -50.58 47.27 13.42
CA LEU A 12 -50.24 46.94 12.05
C LEU A 12 -48.92 47.61 11.59
N ILE A 13 -48.74 48.88 11.90
CA ILE A 13 -47.49 49.60 11.58
C ILE A 13 -46.30 48.97 12.34
N LEU A 14 -46.45 48.65 13.62
CA LEU A 14 -45.46 48.00 14.43
C LEU A 14 -45.12 46.58 13.88
N ALA A 15 -46.12 45.83 13.46
CA ALA A 15 -45.90 44.50 12.86
C ALA A 15 -45.16 44.59 11.50
N VAL A 16 -45.55 45.56 10.66
CA VAL A 16 -44.86 45.79 9.37
C VAL A 16 -43.44 46.30 9.56
N THR A 17 -43.20 47.23 10.48
CA THR A 17 -41.85 47.70 10.79
C THR A 17 -41.00 46.62 11.42
N PHE A 18 -41.54 45.76 12.27
CA PHE A 18 -40.86 44.60 12.82
C PHE A 18 -40.49 43.56 11.72
N LEU A 19 -41.42 43.26 10.83
CA LEU A 19 -41.22 42.36 9.70
C LEU A 19 -40.14 42.88 8.72
N THR A 20 -40.20 44.19 8.37
CA THR A 20 -39.23 44.83 7.50
C THR A 20 -37.86 44.92 8.16
N TYR A 21 -37.77 45.25 9.44
CA TYR A 21 -36.51 45.21 10.20
C TYR A 21 -35.92 43.80 10.25
N TYR A 22 -36.73 42.78 10.46
CA TYR A 22 -36.26 41.40 10.51
C TYR A 22 -35.80 40.90 9.16
N GLN A 23 -36.45 41.28 8.06
CA GLN A 23 -36.04 40.93 6.70
C GLN A 23 -34.76 41.67 6.26
N LEU A 24 -34.60 42.93 6.63
CA LEU A 24 -33.41 43.74 6.31
C LEU A 24 -32.16 43.27 7.09
N LYS A 25 -32.33 42.72 8.27
CA LYS A 25 -31.21 42.23 9.11
C LYS A 25 -30.63 40.89 8.61
N LYS A 26 -31.46 40.02 8.03
CA LYS A 26 -31.03 38.73 7.49
C LYS A 26 -29.95 38.80 6.38
N PRO A 27 -30.05 39.66 5.37
CA PRO A 27 -29.06 39.68 4.28
C PRO A 27 -27.66 40.12 4.70
N SER A 28 -27.56 41.03 5.66
CA SER A 28 -26.26 41.55 6.14
C SER A 28 -25.46 40.49 6.89
N TYR A 29 -26.10 39.68 7.71
CA TYR A 29 -25.45 38.64 8.49
C TYR A 29 -24.94 37.51 7.60
N LYS A 30 -25.74 37.01 6.65
CA LYS A 30 -25.35 35.98 5.70
C LYS A 30 -24.18 36.43 4.82
N LYS A 31 -24.20 37.70 4.38
CA LYS A 31 -23.09 38.25 3.57
C LYS A 31 -21.78 38.31 4.35
N GLN A 32 -21.83 38.56 5.66
CA GLN A 32 -20.62 38.56 6.51
C GLN A 32 -20.10 37.18 6.75
N THR A 33 -20.94 36.16 6.98
CA THR A 33 -20.51 34.75 7.14
C THR A 33 -19.91 34.17 5.86
N ASP A 34 -20.51 34.46 4.70
CA ASP A 34 -20.01 34.07 3.41
C ASP A 34 -18.59 34.65 3.14
N THR A 35 -18.36 35.93 3.52
CA THR A 35 -17.06 36.59 3.39
C THR A 35 -16.00 35.90 4.26
N ILE A 36 -16.27 35.61 5.52
CA ILE A 36 -15.35 34.93 6.44
C ILE A 36 -15.04 33.50 5.90
N TYR A 37 -16.03 32.82 5.35
CA TYR A 37 -15.83 31.50 4.76
C TYR A 37 -14.89 31.55 3.54
N MET A 38 -15.10 32.52 2.66
CA MET A 38 -14.22 32.73 1.49
C MET A 38 -12.77 33.07 1.90
N GLU A 39 -12.59 33.92 2.93
CA GLU A 39 -11.26 34.20 3.47
C GLU A 39 -10.60 32.97 4.07
N ALA A 40 -11.36 32.09 4.75
CA ALA A 40 -10.86 30.84 5.27
C ALA A 40 -10.42 29.90 4.16
N LEU A 41 -11.21 29.77 3.08
CA LEU A 41 -10.84 28.97 1.91
C LEU A 41 -9.58 29.52 1.22
N ASN A 42 -9.45 30.83 1.10
CA ASN A 42 -8.25 31.47 0.59
C ASN A 42 -7.02 31.16 1.47
N ALA A 43 -7.16 31.24 2.80
CA ALA A 43 -6.08 30.87 3.72
C ALA A 43 -5.67 29.38 3.54
N MET A 44 -6.63 28.49 3.29
CA MET A 44 -6.34 27.08 2.97
C MET A 44 -5.56 26.91 1.66
N LEU A 45 -5.93 27.67 0.61
CA LEU A 45 -5.24 27.65 -0.68
C LEU A 45 -3.77 28.10 -0.56
N PHE A 46 -3.50 29.08 0.30
CA PHE A 46 -2.14 29.56 0.59
C PHE A 46 -1.44 28.76 1.70
N SER A 47 -1.99 27.62 2.12
CA SER A 47 -1.44 26.75 3.17
C SER A 47 -1.29 27.44 4.54
N ASP A 48 -1.97 28.54 4.78
CA ASP A 48 -2.04 29.22 6.10
C ASP A 48 -3.10 28.54 6.99
N LYS A 49 -2.72 27.37 7.47
CA LYS A 49 -3.60 26.48 8.24
C LYS A 49 -4.10 27.15 9.53
N LYS A 50 -3.20 27.88 10.23
CA LYS A 50 -3.57 28.55 11.49
C LYS A 50 -4.63 29.63 11.27
N LYS A 51 -4.45 30.47 10.23
CA LYS A 51 -5.41 31.49 9.86
C LYS A 51 -6.75 30.88 9.47
N ALA A 52 -6.74 29.82 8.66
CA ALA A 52 -7.95 29.11 8.25
C ALA A 52 -8.71 28.54 9.44
N ILE A 53 -8.05 27.86 10.38
CA ILE A 53 -8.67 27.33 11.61
C ILE A 53 -9.30 28.47 12.45
N ASN A 54 -8.62 29.60 12.62
CA ASN A 54 -9.15 30.73 13.37
C ASN A 54 -10.39 31.33 12.72
N LEU A 55 -10.38 31.54 11.41
CA LEU A 55 -11.51 32.05 10.64
C LEU A 55 -12.71 31.10 10.71
N LEU A 56 -12.49 29.80 10.44
CA LEU A 56 -13.55 28.80 10.53
C LEU A 56 -14.09 28.64 11.96
N SER A 57 -13.22 28.68 12.98
CA SER A 57 -13.64 28.63 14.37
C SER A 57 -14.50 29.83 14.77
N THR A 58 -14.19 31.02 14.23
CA THR A 58 -14.99 32.22 14.43
C THR A 58 -16.33 32.11 13.70
N LEU A 59 -16.30 31.59 12.47
CA LEU A 59 -17.50 31.41 11.66
C LEU A 59 -18.50 30.47 12.33
N VAL A 60 -18.07 29.27 12.77
CA VAL A 60 -18.93 28.26 13.38
C VAL A 60 -19.49 28.68 14.75
N LYS A 61 -18.82 29.61 15.45
CA LYS A 61 -19.36 30.25 16.67
C LYS A 61 -20.48 31.25 16.36
N ASN A 62 -20.36 31.97 15.25
CA ASN A 62 -21.32 32.96 14.82
C ASN A 62 -22.51 32.33 14.09
N ASP A 63 -22.25 31.32 13.25
CA ASP A 63 -23.26 30.63 12.45
C ASP A 63 -23.17 29.12 12.69
N SER A 64 -23.97 28.62 13.60
CA SER A 64 -24.05 27.23 13.98
C SER A 64 -24.62 26.33 12.86
N GLU A 65 -25.28 26.90 11.86
CA GLU A 65 -25.89 26.16 10.76
C GLU A 65 -24.97 25.98 9.52
N HIS A 66 -23.78 26.59 9.55
CA HIS A 66 -22.88 26.56 8.42
C HIS A 66 -22.10 25.23 8.31
N ILE A 67 -22.75 24.19 7.78
CA ILE A 67 -22.24 22.81 7.73
C ILE A 67 -20.87 22.72 7.06
N ASN A 68 -20.67 23.40 5.94
CA ASN A 68 -19.38 23.35 5.22
C ASN A 68 -18.24 23.95 6.04
N ALA A 69 -18.48 24.97 6.87
CA ALA A 69 -17.45 25.52 7.74
C ALA A 69 -17.04 24.51 8.83
N TYR A 70 -18.00 23.81 9.42
CA TYR A 70 -17.71 22.72 10.36
C TYR A 70 -16.92 21.59 9.69
N LEU A 71 -17.32 21.16 8.49
CA LEU A 71 -16.59 20.12 7.72
C LEU A 71 -15.13 20.52 7.48
N GLN A 72 -14.91 21.74 6.99
CA GLN A 72 -13.55 22.20 6.72
C GLN A 72 -12.74 22.39 8.01
N LEU A 73 -13.37 22.89 9.09
CA LEU A 73 -12.72 23.01 10.39
C LEU A 73 -12.26 21.64 10.91
N GLY A 74 -13.13 20.63 10.89
CA GLY A 74 -12.79 19.28 11.31
C GLY A 74 -11.68 18.68 10.44
N ASN A 75 -11.74 18.87 9.12
CA ASN A 75 -10.71 18.39 8.21
C ASN A 75 -9.34 19.00 8.50
N LEU A 76 -9.28 20.31 8.84
CA LEU A 76 -8.03 20.96 9.22
C LEU A 76 -7.51 20.50 10.58
N LEU A 77 -8.41 20.25 11.53
CA LEU A 77 -8.04 19.77 12.87
C LEU A 77 -7.54 18.33 12.88
N ARG A 78 -7.86 17.50 11.88
CA ARG A 78 -7.51 16.07 11.84
C ARG A 78 -6.06 15.77 12.14
N ASP A 79 -5.14 16.60 11.66
CA ASP A 79 -3.70 16.39 11.86
C ASP A 79 -3.16 17.01 13.15
N GLU A 80 -3.84 18.02 13.71
CA GLU A 80 -3.38 18.75 14.89
C GLU A 80 -4.02 18.21 16.18
N ASP A 81 -5.33 17.93 16.11
CA ASP A 81 -6.15 17.47 17.22
C ASP A 81 -7.26 16.57 16.68
N THR A 82 -6.91 15.29 16.45
CA THR A 82 -7.81 14.30 15.86
C THR A 82 -9.07 14.09 16.70
N GLU A 83 -8.97 14.13 18.04
CA GLU A 83 -10.14 13.97 18.90
C GLU A 83 -11.14 15.12 18.75
N ARG A 84 -10.63 16.32 18.59
CA ARG A 84 -11.47 17.49 18.33
C ARG A 84 -12.09 17.45 16.94
N ALA A 85 -11.35 16.97 15.93
CA ALA A 85 -11.91 16.74 14.59
C ALA A 85 -13.08 15.75 14.64
N ILE A 86 -12.92 14.62 15.33
CA ILE A 86 -13.98 13.62 15.53
C ILE A 86 -15.22 14.28 16.16
N LYS A 87 -15.05 15.04 17.24
CA LYS A 87 -16.18 15.72 17.91
C LYS A 87 -16.90 16.68 16.96
N VAL A 88 -16.15 17.46 16.19
CA VAL A 88 -16.71 18.41 15.21
C VAL A 88 -17.53 17.68 14.15
N HIS A 89 -16.99 16.60 13.57
CA HIS A 89 -17.73 15.86 12.54
C HIS A 89 -18.91 15.05 13.13
N GLN A 90 -18.78 14.50 14.34
CA GLN A 90 -19.90 13.84 15.02
C GLN A 90 -21.10 14.78 15.23
N MET A 91 -20.86 16.03 15.62
CA MET A 91 -21.93 17.03 15.77
C MET A 91 -22.70 17.26 14.47
N LEU A 92 -22.09 17.07 13.31
CA LEU A 92 -22.75 17.18 12.01
C LEU A 92 -23.67 15.99 11.72
N THR A 93 -23.37 14.79 12.21
CA THR A 93 -24.17 13.58 11.91
C THR A 93 -25.60 13.65 12.46
N VAL A 94 -25.84 14.45 13.50
CA VAL A 94 -27.16 14.60 14.14
C VAL A 94 -27.96 15.78 13.60
N ARG A 95 -27.42 16.52 12.62
CA ARG A 95 -28.12 17.65 12.00
C ARG A 95 -29.31 17.17 11.17
N PRO A 96 -30.48 17.83 11.28
CA PRO A 96 -31.63 17.48 10.46
C PRO A 96 -31.45 17.96 9.01
N ASN A 97 -32.23 17.38 8.11
CA ASN A 97 -32.41 17.83 6.73
C ASN A 97 -31.13 17.89 5.86
N LEU A 98 -30.12 17.08 6.19
CA LEU A 98 -28.95 16.95 5.35
C LEU A 98 -29.29 16.16 4.08
N ASP A 99 -28.84 16.66 2.91
CA ASP A 99 -28.89 15.91 1.67
C ASP A 99 -27.95 14.70 1.71
N LYS A 100 -28.09 13.81 0.72
CA LYS A 100 -27.33 12.56 0.66
C LYS A 100 -25.84 12.82 0.50
N GLU A 101 -25.46 13.76 -0.34
CA GLU A 101 -24.09 14.13 -0.67
C GLU A 101 -23.36 14.67 0.57
N THR A 102 -23.98 15.59 1.28
CA THR A 102 -23.46 16.14 2.53
C THR A 102 -23.30 15.05 3.61
N LYS A 103 -24.27 14.13 3.74
CA LYS A 103 -24.15 12.98 4.66
C LYS A 103 -22.93 12.12 4.31
N ILE A 104 -22.70 11.83 3.02
CA ILE A 104 -21.55 11.05 2.57
C ILE A 104 -20.25 11.76 2.93
N GLU A 105 -20.12 13.06 2.71
CA GLU A 105 -18.90 13.81 3.04
C GLU A 105 -18.63 13.86 4.56
N ILE A 106 -19.66 13.98 5.39
CA ILE A 106 -19.52 13.90 6.85
C ILE A 106 -19.02 12.51 7.28
N LEU A 107 -19.63 11.44 6.76
CA LEU A 107 -19.23 10.06 7.08
C LEU A 107 -17.83 9.75 6.60
N LYS A 108 -17.44 10.26 5.44
CA LYS A 108 -16.08 10.15 4.89
C LYS A 108 -15.08 10.86 5.79
N SER A 109 -15.39 12.07 6.24
CA SER A 109 -14.54 12.82 7.17
C SER A 109 -14.36 12.07 8.49
N LEU A 110 -15.44 11.51 9.07
CA LEU A 110 -15.37 10.67 10.27
C LEU A 110 -14.56 9.40 10.07
N ALA A 111 -14.73 8.70 8.95
CA ALA A 111 -13.95 7.51 8.65
C ALA A 111 -12.44 7.82 8.59
N LEU A 112 -12.07 8.98 8.01
CA LEU A 112 -10.69 9.44 7.96
C LEU A 112 -10.15 9.85 9.34
N ASP A 113 -10.98 10.50 10.16
CA ASP A 113 -10.61 10.87 11.53
C ASP A 113 -10.35 9.63 12.38
N TYR A 114 -11.29 8.67 12.36
CA TYR A 114 -11.13 7.41 13.10
C TYR A 114 -9.94 6.60 12.62
N LYS A 115 -9.66 6.60 11.30
CA LYS A 115 -8.44 5.97 10.76
C LYS A 115 -7.19 6.63 11.31
N LYS A 116 -7.16 7.96 11.33
CA LYS A 116 -6.04 8.74 11.89
C LYS A 116 -5.84 8.47 13.38
N ASN A 117 -6.93 8.24 14.11
CA ASN A 117 -6.92 7.91 15.55
C ASN A 117 -6.68 6.41 15.83
N ASN A 118 -6.40 5.61 14.80
CA ASN A 118 -6.21 4.15 14.86
C ASN A 118 -7.43 3.37 15.40
N GLU A 119 -8.63 3.92 15.26
CA GLU A 119 -9.90 3.29 15.65
C GLU A 119 -10.51 2.53 14.47
N LEU A 120 -9.83 1.47 14.02
CA LEU A 120 -10.13 0.76 12.77
C LEU A 120 -11.54 0.21 12.68
N VAL A 121 -12.13 -0.22 13.81
CA VAL A 121 -13.52 -0.72 13.87
C VAL A 121 -14.50 0.42 13.54
N LYS A 122 -14.34 1.59 14.16
CA LYS A 122 -15.19 2.76 13.87
C LYS A 122 -14.96 3.27 12.45
N THR A 123 -13.72 3.25 11.98
CA THR A 123 -13.36 3.55 10.59
C THR A 123 -14.20 2.72 9.60
N LYS A 124 -14.24 1.39 9.82
CA LYS A 124 -15.02 0.46 8.98
C LYS A 124 -16.51 0.78 9.03
N ILE A 125 -17.05 1.01 10.23
CA ILE A 125 -18.47 1.31 10.43
C ILE A 125 -18.90 2.57 9.65
N GLU A 126 -18.13 3.66 9.75
CA GLU A 126 -18.50 4.92 9.06
C GLU A 126 -18.40 4.78 7.54
N ALA A 127 -17.38 4.11 7.03
CA ALA A 127 -17.27 3.83 5.60
C ALA A 127 -18.40 2.90 5.08
N GLU A 128 -18.82 1.90 5.87
CA GLU A 128 -19.97 1.05 5.52
C GLU A 128 -21.30 1.82 5.56
N ARG A 129 -21.44 2.83 6.43
CA ARG A 129 -22.61 3.72 6.43
C ARG A 129 -22.74 4.47 5.11
N ILE A 130 -21.63 4.86 4.48
CA ILE A 130 -21.65 5.46 3.13
C ILE A 130 -22.25 4.46 2.13
N LEU A 131 -21.86 3.18 2.19
CA LEU A 131 -22.39 2.15 1.28
C LEU A 131 -23.87 1.84 1.50
N LYS A 132 -24.42 2.14 2.67
CA LYS A 132 -25.89 2.08 2.90
C LYS A 132 -26.63 3.22 2.21
N LEU A 133 -26.00 4.38 2.04
CA LEU A 133 -26.56 5.52 1.32
C LEU A 133 -26.33 5.41 -0.20
N ASP A 134 -25.16 4.94 -0.58
CA ASP A 134 -24.73 4.77 -1.96
C ASP A 134 -23.88 3.50 -2.12
N LYS A 135 -24.52 2.39 -2.50
CA LYS A 135 -23.90 1.07 -2.63
C LYS A 135 -22.72 1.05 -3.60
N ASN A 136 -22.77 1.89 -4.63
CA ASN A 136 -21.76 1.97 -5.67
C ASN A 136 -20.74 3.10 -5.41
N ASN A 137 -20.69 3.67 -4.21
CA ASN A 137 -19.75 4.71 -3.87
C ASN A 137 -18.31 4.21 -4.03
N PHE A 138 -17.61 4.76 -5.01
CA PHE A 138 -16.26 4.32 -5.36
C PHE A 138 -15.27 4.54 -4.22
N TRP A 139 -15.30 5.73 -3.59
CA TRP A 139 -14.40 6.06 -2.50
C TRP A 139 -14.57 5.08 -1.33
N ALA A 140 -15.80 4.83 -0.91
CA ALA A 140 -16.07 3.95 0.23
C ALA A 140 -15.64 2.49 -0.03
N ASN A 141 -15.91 1.95 -1.24
CA ASN A 141 -15.46 0.61 -1.60
C ASN A 141 -13.93 0.53 -1.68
N SER A 142 -13.25 1.54 -2.25
CA SER A 142 -11.78 1.58 -2.32
C SER A 142 -11.15 1.73 -0.94
N PHE A 143 -11.72 2.58 -0.10
CA PHE A 143 -11.25 2.81 1.26
C PHE A 143 -11.39 1.55 2.14
N LEU A 144 -12.53 0.87 2.05
CA LEU A 144 -12.78 -0.39 2.75
C LEU A 144 -11.89 -1.53 2.23
N LEU A 145 -11.58 -1.56 0.93
CA LEU A 145 -10.62 -2.50 0.38
C LEU A 145 -9.23 -2.27 0.99
N SER A 146 -8.75 -1.03 0.95
CA SER A 146 -7.44 -0.69 1.55
C SER A 146 -7.38 -0.99 3.04
N LEU A 147 -8.47 -0.73 3.78
CA LEU A 147 -8.57 -1.05 5.20
C LEU A 147 -8.52 -2.56 5.45
N ALA A 148 -9.23 -3.35 4.63
CA ALA A 148 -9.24 -4.80 4.73
C ALA A 148 -7.86 -5.41 4.43
N GLU A 149 -7.14 -4.87 3.43
CA GLU A 149 -5.76 -5.28 3.13
C GLU A 149 -4.80 -4.93 4.28
N GLU A 150 -4.97 -3.77 4.90
CA GLU A 150 -4.16 -3.32 6.05
C GLU A 150 -4.42 -4.17 7.31
N THR A 151 -5.64 -4.67 7.47
CA THR A 151 -6.04 -5.52 8.61
C THR A 151 -6.01 -7.02 8.29
N GLU A 152 -5.52 -7.40 7.12
CA GLU A 152 -5.42 -8.78 6.64
C GLU A 152 -6.77 -9.55 6.62
N ASP A 153 -7.89 -8.80 6.53
CA ASP A 153 -9.22 -9.38 6.33
C ASP A 153 -9.41 -9.73 4.85
N TRP A 154 -8.71 -10.80 4.41
CA TRP A 154 -8.61 -11.16 2.99
C TRP A 154 -9.96 -11.55 2.36
N ASP A 155 -10.89 -12.09 3.15
CA ASP A 155 -12.25 -12.40 2.68
C ASP A 155 -13.03 -11.13 2.38
N TYR A 156 -12.94 -10.14 3.26
CA TYR A 156 -13.57 -8.85 3.05
C TYR A 156 -12.90 -8.05 1.94
N ALA A 157 -11.56 -8.13 1.84
CA ALA A 157 -10.79 -7.50 0.77
C ALA A 157 -11.21 -8.04 -0.61
N GLU A 158 -11.28 -9.36 -0.79
CA GLU A 158 -11.75 -10.00 -2.03
C GLU A 158 -13.16 -9.52 -2.40
N LYS A 159 -14.07 -9.52 -1.42
CA LYS A 159 -15.45 -9.04 -1.63
C LYS A 159 -15.48 -7.58 -2.11
N LYS A 160 -14.70 -6.69 -1.49
CA LYS A 160 -14.63 -5.27 -1.87
C LYS A 160 -13.98 -5.08 -3.24
N ALA A 161 -12.97 -5.88 -3.57
CA ALA A 161 -12.35 -5.90 -4.89
C ALA A 161 -13.34 -6.30 -6.00
N ILE A 162 -14.19 -7.31 -5.74
CA ILE A 162 -15.27 -7.71 -6.64
C ILE A 162 -16.33 -6.61 -6.77
N ASP A 163 -16.70 -5.96 -5.67
CA ASP A 163 -17.67 -4.85 -5.70
C ASP A 163 -17.13 -3.69 -6.53
N LEU A 164 -15.86 -3.30 -6.37
CA LEU A 164 -15.21 -2.26 -7.17
C LEU A 164 -15.19 -2.56 -8.66
N LYS A 165 -14.92 -3.82 -9.05
CA LYS A 165 -14.90 -4.24 -10.45
C LYS A 165 -16.28 -4.07 -11.14
N LYS A 166 -17.37 -4.07 -10.37
CA LYS A 166 -18.74 -3.89 -10.88
C LYS A 166 -19.14 -2.43 -11.05
N ILE A 167 -18.38 -1.48 -10.48
CA ILE A 167 -18.71 -0.05 -10.55
C ILE A 167 -18.38 0.46 -11.96
N LYS A 168 -19.39 0.88 -12.69
CA LYS A 168 -19.25 1.41 -14.06
C LYS A 168 -18.44 2.72 -14.06
N GLY A 169 -17.62 2.91 -15.10
CA GLY A 169 -16.82 4.12 -15.29
C GLY A 169 -15.42 4.05 -14.65
N HIS A 170 -15.08 2.97 -13.96
CA HIS A 170 -13.76 2.74 -13.39
C HIS A 170 -13.21 1.41 -13.93
N ASP A 171 -12.22 1.48 -14.82
CA ASP A 171 -11.50 0.29 -15.32
C ASP A 171 -10.42 -0.11 -14.31
N ILE A 172 -10.82 -0.91 -13.32
CA ILE A 172 -9.91 -1.37 -12.27
C ILE A 172 -9.49 -2.80 -12.60
N LYS A 173 -8.21 -2.96 -12.91
CA LYS A 173 -7.58 -4.28 -13.02
C LYS A 173 -7.34 -4.85 -11.62
N VAL A 174 -8.32 -5.59 -11.11
CA VAL A 174 -8.19 -6.30 -9.83
C VAL A 174 -7.73 -7.72 -10.10
N ASN A 175 -6.58 -8.09 -9.58
CA ASN A 175 -6.12 -9.47 -9.56
C ASN A 175 -6.65 -10.16 -8.30
N LEU A 176 -7.73 -10.94 -8.44
CA LEU A 176 -8.38 -11.63 -7.31
C LEU A 176 -7.53 -12.77 -6.75
N SER A 177 -6.67 -13.38 -7.58
CA SER A 177 -5.78 -14.47 -7.15
C SER A 177 -4.76 -14.03 -6.08
N LYS A 178 -4.47 -12.71 -6.00
CA LYS A 178 -3.71 -12.11 -4.87
C LYS A 178 -4.36 -12.43 -3.53
N TYR A 179 -5.68 -12.32 -3.41
CA TYR A 179 -6.39 -12.59 -2.16
C TYR A 179 -6.46 -14.07 -1.87
N THR A 180 -6.62 -14.91 -2.91
CA THR A 180 -6.54 -16.37 -2.80
C THR A 180 -5.16 -16.79 -2.27
N LEU A 181 -4.08 -16.18 -2.78
CA LEU A 181 -2.71 -16.40 -2.30
C LEU A 181 -2.58 -16.00 -0.82
N GLN A 182 -3.01 -14.80 -0.43
CA GLN A 182 -2.88 -14.30 0.94
C GLN A 182 -3.65 -15.17 1.96
N LYS A 183 -4.83 -15.66 1.58
CA LYS A 183 -5.56 -16.65 2.39
C LYS A 183 -4.76 -17.94 2.56
N GLY A 184 -4.08 -18.40 1.50
CA GLY A 184 -3.18 -19.55 1.57
C GLY A 184 -2.04 -19.33 2.58
N VAL A 185 -1.42 -18.14 2.55
CA VAL A 185 -0.37 -17.75 3.52
C VAL A 185 -0.91 -17.77 4.95
N MET A 186 -2.07 -17.17 5.19
CA MET A 186 -2.72 -17.18 6.51
C MET A 186 -2.98 -18.61 7.04
N PHE A 187 -3.40 -19.54 6.17
CA PHE A 187 -3.59 -20.94 6.57
C PHE A 187 -2.26 -21.63 6.86
N LEU A 188 -1.20 -21.30 6.10
CA LEU A 188 0.14 -21.82 6.33
C LEU A 188 0.68 -21.39 7.70
N GLU A 189 0.52 -20.12 8.06
CA GLU A 189 0.90 -19.57 9.37
C GLU A 189 0.16 -20.26 10.54
N LYS A 190 -1.06 -20.71 10.28
CA LYS A 190 -1.87 -21.51 11.24
C LYS A 190 -1.53 -23.00 11.22
N ASN A 191 -0.44 -23.40 10.54
CA ASN A 191 -0.04 -24.81 10.33
C ASN A 191 -1.09 -25.67 9.62
N ASN A 192 -2.04 -25.05 8.90
CA ASN A 192 -3.01 -25.79 8.09
C ASN A 192 -2.51 -25.93 6.65
N VAL A 193 -1.48 -26.77 6.47
CA VAL A 193 -0.78 -26.98 5.20
C VAL A 193 -1.73 -27.45 4.10
N PHE A 194 -2.71 -28.32 4.44
CA PHE A 194 -3.65 -28.86 3.46
C PHE A 194 -4.52 -27.79 2.80
N GLU A 195 -5.15 -26.91 3.58
CA GLU A 195 -5.96 -25.81 3.03
C GLU A 195 -5.06 -24.76 2.34
N ALA A 196 -3.85 -24.51 2.85
CA ALA A 196 -2.88 -23.63 2.20
C ALA A 196 -2.50 -24.13 0.80
N GLU A 197 -2.14 -25.42 0.66
CA GLU A 197 -1.80 -26.02 -0.64
C GLU A 197 -2.95 -25.94 -1.64
N LYS A 198 -4.18 -26.20 -1.19
CA LYS A 198 -5.39 -26.09 -2.00
C LYS A 198 -5.60 -24.66 -2.53
N LEU A 199 -5.39 -23.64 -1.67
CA LEU A 199 -5.52 -22.24 -2.03
C LEU A 199 -4.40 -21.79 -2.98
N PHE A 200 -3.16 -22.22 -2.78
CA PHE A 200 -2.07 -21.93 -3.71
C PHE A 200 -2.30 -22.54 -5.10
N LYS A 201 -2.78 -23.79 -5.16
CA LYS A 201 -3.19 -24.43 -6.43
C LYS A 201 -4.33 -23.67 -7.11
N LYS A 202 -5.31 -23.20 -6.33
CA LYS A 202 -6.39 -22.35 -6.84
C LYS A 202 -5.83 -21.03 -7.37
N ALA A 203 -4.93 -20.36 -6.65
CA ALA A 203 -4.30 -19.12 -7.09
C ALA A 203 -3.52 -19.30 -8.41
N VAL A 204 -2.81 -20.41 -8.58
CA VAL A 204 -2.14 -20.77 -9.83
C VAL A 204 -3.15 -20.97 -10.97
N SER A 205 -4.30 -21.62 -10.70
CA SER A 205 -5.32 -21.83 -11.74
C SER A 205 -6.01 -20.53 -12.16
N GLU A 206 -6.17 -19.56 -11.24
CA GLU A 206 -6.77 -18.25 -11.50
C GLU A 206 -5.80 -17.28 -12.19
N SER A 207 -4.50 -17.36 -11.86
CA SER A 207 -3.43 -16.51 -12.39
C SER A 207 -2.13 -17.31 -12.49
N PRO A 208 -1.89 -17.99 -13.62
CA PRO A 208 -0.69 -18.81 -13.82
C PRO A 208 0.64 -18.04 -13.80
N ASP A 209 0.57 -16.72 -13.88
CA ASP A 209 1.71 -15.79 -13.80
C ASP A 209 2.03 -15.31 -12.36
N LEU A 210 1.26 -15.75 -11.36
CA LEU A 210 1.48 -15.39 -9.96
C LEU A 210 2.60 -16.25 -9.35
N GLY A 211 3.86 -15.83 -9.55
CA GLY A 211 5.07 -16.58 -9.18
C GLY A 211 5.08 -17.04 -7.72
N MET A 212 4.69 -16.18 -6.77
CA MET A 212 4.68 -16.51 -5.33
C MET A 212 3.85 -17.76 -4.98
N SER A 213 2.80 -18.07 -5.74
CA SER A 213 2.02 -19.31 -5.53
C SER A 213 2.86 -20.55 -5.77
N TYR A 214 3.72 -20.53 -6.79
CA TYR A 214 4.64 -21.64 -7.08
C TYR A 214 5.71 -21.75 -6.02
N LYS A 215 6.22 -20.62 -5.49
CA LYS A 215 7.19 -20.64 -4.39
C LYS A 215 6.63 -21.39 -3.19
N TYR A 216 5.46 -21.00 -2.71
CA TYR A 216 4.82 -21.66 -1.56
C TYR A 216 4.48 -23.14 -1.82
N LEU A 217 4.06 -23.49 -3.05
CA LEU A 217 3.86 -24.90 -3.41
C LEU A 217 5.17 -25.68 -3.36
N GLY A 218 6.26 -25.10 -3.84
CA GLY A 218 7.60 -25.69 -3.74
C GLY A 218 8.05 -25.88 -2.29
N ASP A 219 7.84 -24.86 -1.44
CA ASP A 219 8.18 -24.91 0.00
C ASP A 219 7.42 -26.03 0.72
N ILE A 220 6.13 -26.21 0.42
CA ILE A 220 5.31 -27.30 0.95
C ILE A 220 5.86 -28.67 0.48
N LYS A 221 6.16 -28.81 -0.81
CA LYS A 221 6.69 -30.07 -1.35
C LYS A 221 8.08 -30.39 -0.82
N TYR A 222 8.88 -29.37 -0.51
CA TYR A 222 10.17 -29.56 0.14
C TYR A 222 10.01 -30.16 1.56
N ALA A 223 9.04 -29.67 2.33
CA ALA A 223 8.71 -30.25 3.63
C ALA A 223 8.19 -31.69 3.51
N ASP A 224 7.42 -32.00 2.46
CA ASP A 224 6.92 -33.35 2.14
C ASP A 224 8.01 -34.30 1.56
N ARG A 225 9.22 -33.79 1.28
CA ARG A 225 10.31 -34.53 0.59
C ARG A 225 9.96 -34.97 -0.83
N ASP A 226 8.98 -34.35 -1.49
CA ASP A 226 8.69 -34.57 -2.92
C ASP A 226 9.59 -33.65 -3.77
N LEU A 227 10.90 -33.99 -3.78
CA LEU A 227 11.96 -33.17 -4.37
C LEU A 227 11.81 -32.95 -5.89
N VAL A 228 11.12 -33.85 -6.58
CA VAL A 228 10.85 -33.70 -8.02
C VAL A 228 9.90 -32.52 -8.25
N LYS A 229 8.81 -32.44 -7.50
CA LYS A 229 7.88 -31.31 -7.58
C LYS A 229 8.46 -30.02 -7.03
N VAL A 230 9.37 -30.12 -6.06
CA VAL A 230 10.13 -28.96 -5.54
C VAL A 230 10.84 -28.24 -6.67
N VAL A 231 11.64 -28.99 -7.46
CA VAL A 231 12.40 -28.44 -8.58
C VAL A 231 11.45 -27.82 -9.61
N GLU A 232 10.36 -28.53 -9.98
CA GLU A 232 9.35 -28.06 -10.93
C GLU A 232 8.72 -26.71 -10.49
N TYR A 233 8.26 -26.64 -9.25
CA TYR A 233 7.59 -25.44 -8.76
C TYR A 233 8.55 -24.26 -8.59
N TRP A 234 9.75 -24.45 -8.05
CA TRP A 234 10.70 -23.37 -7.87
C TRP A 234 11.31 -22.89 -9.18
N GLU A 235 11.52 -23.77 -10.18
CA GLU A 235 11.88 -23.33 -11.53
C GLU A 235 10.80 -22.42 -12.12
N LYS A 236 9.52 -22.78 -11.93
CA LYS A 236 8.42 -21.94 -12.41
C LYS A 236 8.34 -20.60 -11.70
N TYR A 237 8.56 -20.58 -10.38
CA TYR A 237 8.70 -19.34 -9.62
C TYR A 237 9.77 -18.42 -10.20
N MET A 238 10.96 -18.94 -10.48
CA MET A 238 12.06 -18.15 -11.02
C MET A 238 11.80 -17.60 -12.42
N GLU A 239 11.12 -18.36 -13.27
CA GLU A 239 10.72 -17.87 -14.61
C GLU A 239 9.81 -16.63 -14.50
N LEU A 240 8.92 -16.61 -13.51
CA LEU A 240 7.92 -15.57 -13.31
C LEU A 240 8.43 -14.40 -12.45
N SER A 241 9.32 -14.67 -11.50
CA SER A 241 9.82 -13.70 -10.49
C SER A 241 11.32 -13.47 -10.62
N LYS A 242 11.76 -12.96 -11.77
CA LYS A 242 13.18 -12.82 -12.12
C LYS A 242 14.02 -12.03 -11.12
N SER A 243 13.46 -10.97 -10.53
CA SER A 243 14.15 -10.13 -9.52
C SER A 243 14.36 -10.83 -8.17
N GLU A 244 13.52 -11.81 -7.86
CA GLU A 244 13.52 -12.53 -6.58
C GLU A 244 13.94 -14.00 -6.73
N SER A 245 14.38 -14.41 -7.91
CA SER A 245 14.77 -15.80 -8.24
C SER A 245 15.82 -16.36 -7.28
N HIS A 246 16.72 -15.48 -6.77
CA HIS A 246 17.78 -15.85 -5.85
C HIS A 246 17.28 -16.42 -4.51
N LEU A 247 16.03 -16.17 -4.12
CA LEU A 247 15.45 -16.66 -2.87
C LEU A 247 15.35 -18.19 -2.80
N VAL A 248 15.36 -18.88 -3.92
CA VAL A 248 15.22 -20.34 -3.99
C VAL A 248 16.49 -21.06 -4.50
N PHE A 249 17.58 -20.34 -4.77
CA PHE A 249 18.79 -20.94 -5.33
C PHE A 249 19.40 -22.02 -4.43
N ASP A 250 19.60 -21.73 -3.14
CA ASP A 250 20.16 -22.69 -2.18
C ASP A 250 19.28 -23.92 -2.05
N SER A 251 17.98 -23.70 -2.01
CA SER A 251 17.02 -24.78 -1.79
C SER A 251 16.91 -25.69 -3.03
N ILE A 252 16.93 -25.11 -4.24
CA ILE A 252 16.86 -25.89 -5.48
C ILE A 252 18.17 -26.65 -5.73
N GLU A 253 19.30 -26.03 -5.41
CA GLU A 253 20.61 -26.68 -5.48
C GLU A 253 20.67 -27.89 -4.54
N THR A 254 20.25 -27.72 -3.29
CA THR A 254 20.15 -28.79 -2.31
C THR A 254 19.20 -29.90 -2.78
N ALA A 255 18.03 -29.56 -3.31
CA ALA A 255 17.11 -30.56 -3.84
C ALA A 255 17.67 -31.34 -5.02
N LEU A 256 18.43 -30.70 -5.93
CA LEU A 256 19.09 -31.36 -7.04
C LEU A 256 20.20 -32.28 -6.55
N PHE A 257 20.96 -31.88 -5.52
CA PHE A 257 21.98 -32.74 -4.89
C PHE A 257 21.34 -33.95 -4.20
N ASP A 258 20.27 -33.76 -3.43
CA ASP A 258 19.55 -34.86 -2.76
C ASP A 258 18.96 -35.87 -3.77
N LEU A 259 18.60 -35.41 -4.98
CA LEU A 259 18.13 -36.23 -6.08
C LEU A 259 19.31 -36.94 -6.85
N GLY A 260 20.56 -36.65 -6.53
CA GLY A 260 21.71 -37.11 -7.29
C GLY A 260 21.87 -36.48 -8.68
N ARG A 261 21.14 -35.38 -8.94
CA ARG A 261 21.09 -34.68 -10.25
C ARG A 261 22.17 -33.59 -10.36
N TYR A 262 23.40 -33.88 -9.97
CA TYR A 262 24.53 -32.94 -9.89
C TYR A 262 24.81 -32.19 -11.20
N SER A 263 24.70 -32.85 -12.36
CA SER A 263 24.93 -32.22 -13.66
C SER A 263 23.85 -31.17 -14.02
N GLU A 264 22.71 -31.19 -13.34
CA GLU A 264 21.62 -30.25 -13.61
C GLU A 264 21.79 -28.94 -12.88
N VAL A 265 22.57 -28.87 -11.80
CA VAL A 265 22.89 -27.63 -11.09
C VAL A 265 23.58 -26.62 -12.02
N GLU A 266 24.54 -27.09 -12.84
CA GLU A 266 25.15 -26.21 -13.83
C GLU A 266 24.18 -25.75 -14.90
N LYS A 267 23.35 -26.65 -15.45
CA LYS A 267 22.32 -26.32 -16.45
C LYS A 267 21.32 -25.30 -15.88
N PHE A 268 20.96 -25.48 -14.63
CA PHE A 268 20.07 -24.59 -13.89
C PHE A 268 20.61 -23.16 -13.87
N TYR A 269 21.84 -22.92 -13.39
CA TYR A 269 22.41 -21.58 -13.33
C TYR A 269 22.70 -21.01 -14.73
N ARG A 270 23.05 -21.82 -15.72
CA ARG A 270 23.15 -21.36 -17.12
C ARG A 270 21.80 -20.90 -17.67
N LYS A 271 20.69 -21.58 -17.33
CA LYS A 271 19.33 -21.17 -17.71
C LYS A 271 18.96 -19.81 -17.04
N VAL A 272 19.29 -19.65 -15.77
CA VAL A 272 19.05 -18.37 -15.05
C VAL A 272 19.81 -17.23 -15.73
N LEU A 273 21.10 -17.42 -16.02
CA LEU A 273 21.92 -16.40 -16.70
C LEU A 273 21.50 -16.17 -18.15
N GLY A 274 20.96 -17.16 -18.84
CA GLY A 274 20.33 -16.97 -20.16
C GLY A 274 19.14 -16.03 -20.13
N ASN A 275 18.36 -16.06 -19.05
CA ASN A 275 17.20 -15.17 -18.85
C ASN A 275 17.60 -13.80 -18.26
N ASN A 276 18.62 -13.76 -17.42
CA ASN A 276 19.16 -12.55 -16.80
C ASN A 276 20.69 -12.60 -16.74
N PRO A 277 21.40 -12.18 -17.81
CA PRO A 277 22.87 -12.24 -17.89
C PRO A 277 23.61 -11.44 -16.81
N LYS A 278 22.91 -10.51 -16.14
CA LYS A 278 23.48 -9.67 -15.07
C LYS A 278 23.13 -10.16 -13.67
N ASP A 279 22.56 -11.35 -13.52
CA ASP A 279 22.27 -11.94 -12.22
C ASP A 279 23.58 -12.35 -11.53
N LEU A 280 24.04 -11.48 -10.65
CA LEU A 280 25.28 -11.66 -9.91
C LEU A 280 25.26 -12.93 -9.04
N ASN A 281 24.14 -13.21 -8.38
CA ASN A 281 24.01 -14.38 -7.51
C ASN A 281 24.14 -15.69 -8.31
N ALA A 282 23.43 -15.79 -9.43
CA ALA A 282 23.52 -16.94 -10.32
C ALA A 282 24.95 -17.09 -10.93
N GLY A 283 25.57 -15.97 -11.31
CA GLY A 283 26.92 -15.94 -11.86
C GLY A 283 27.98 -16.46 -10.89
N LEU A 284 27.95 -15.99 -9.64
CA LEU A 284 28.88 -16.43 -8.61
C LEU A 284 28.69 -17.92 -8.25
N ARG A 285 27.44 -18.39 -8.20
CA ARG A 285 27.12 -19.79 -7.93
C ARG A 285 27.56 -20.71 -9.09
N LEU A 286 27.30 -20.32 -10.34
CA LEU A 286 27.79 -21.04 -11.49
C LEU A 286 29.34 -21.12 -11.51
N ALA A 287 30.01 -20.01 -11.17
CA ALA A 287 31.47 -20.00 -11.08
C ALA A 287 31.97 -20.96 -10.00
N ASN A 288 31.28 -21.12 -8.88
CA ASN A 288 31.62 -22.09 -7.85
C ASN A 288 31.44 -23.54 -8.37
N VAL A 289 30.31 -23.83 -9.00
CA VAL A 289 30.04 -25.16 -9.62
C VAL A 289 31.09 -25.51 -10.65
N LEU A 290 31.46 -24.57 -11.52
CA LEU A 290 32.52 -24.78 -12.53
C LEU A 290 33.90 -25.04 -11.88
N ASN A 291 34.23 -24.33 -10.79
CA ASN A 291 35.45 -24.56 -10.04
C ASN A 291 35.51 -25.95 -9.40
N GLU A 292 34.41 -26.40 -8.81
CA GLU A 292 34.32 -27.76 -8.23
C GLU A 292 34.43 -28.85 -9.27
N LYS A 293 34.03 -28.61 -10.51
CA LYS A 293 34.24 -29.48 -11.67
C LYS A 293 35.69 -29.44 -12.21
N GLY A 294 36.54 -28.54 -11.71
CA GLY A 294 37.88 -28.31 -12.21
C GLY A 294 37.97 -27.38 -13.43
N GLU A 295 36.87 -26.78 -13.84
CA GLU A 295 36.77 -25.84 -14.98
C GLU A 295 37.16 -24.40 -14.58
N ASN A 296 38.33 -24.25 -13.90
CA ASN A 296 38.73 -22.98 -13.24
C ASN A 296 38.85 -21.80 -14.22
N LYS A 297 39.30 -22.07 -15.48
CA LYS A 297 39.38 -21.01 -16.49
C LYS A 297 38.02 -20.46 -16.88
N ALA A 298 37.01 -21.33 -17.04
CA ALA A 298 35.65 -20.93 -17.34
C ALA A 298 35.03 -20.17 -16.16
N ALA A 299 35.28 -20.62 -14.93
CA ALA A 299 34.84 -19.97 -13.71
C ALA A 299 35.39 -18.52 -13.59
N LEU A 300 36.70 -18.36 -13.81
CA LEU A 300 37.35 -17.04 -13.79
C LEU A 300 36.82 -16.10 -14.88
N SER A 301 36.69 -16.60 -16.12
CA SER A 301 36.12 -15.82 -17.23
C SER A 301 34.71 -15.33 -16.93
N LEU A 302 33.89 -16.20 -16.31
CA LEU A 302 32.53 -15.82 -15.90
C LEU A 302 32.56 -14.75 -14.83
N VAL A 303 33.39 -14.87 -13.79
CA VAL A 303 33.50 -13.85 -12.71
C VAL A 303 34.02 -12.55 -13.28
N ASP A 304 34.96 -12.58 -14.23
CA ASP A 304 35.50 -11.39 -14.87
C ASP A 304 34.44 -10.60 -15.66
N SER A 305 33.43 -11.28 -16.22
CA SER A 305 32.31 -10.61 -16.90
C SER A 305 31.42 -9.78 -15.97
N PHE A 306 31.47 -9.99 -14.67
CA PHE A 306 30.74 -9.23 -13.66
C PHE A 306 31.57 -8.11 -13.02
N ILE A 307 32.83 -7.92 -13.40
CA ILE A 307 33.66 -6.85 -12.85
C ILE A 307 33.24 -5.54 -13.50
N ASN A 308 32.80 -4.58 -12.65
CA ASN A 308 32.64 -3.20 -13.03
C ASN A 308 33.83 -2.42 -12.47
N GLU A 309 34.65 -1.81 -13.34
CA GLU A 309 35.85 -1.08 -12.93
C GLU A 309 35.54 0.17 -12.13
N ASP A 310 34.39 0.82 -12.43
CA ASP A 310 33.96 2.05 -11.75
C ASP A 310 33.37 1.80 -10.35
N ASN A 311 32.74 0.64 -10.16
CA ASN A 311 32.12 0.26 -8.89
C ASN A 311 32.23 -1.27 -8.66
N PRO A 312 33.39 -1.76 -8.24
CA PRO A 312 33.65 -3.18 -8.10
C PRO A 312 32.88 -3.78 -6.93
N SER A 313 32.11 -4.83 -7.19
CA SER A 313 31.41 -5.60 -6.15
C SER A 313 32.43 -6.39 -5.29
N LEU A 314 32.31 -6.22 -3.96
CA LEU A 314 33.15 -6.97 -3.01
C LEU A 314 33.00 -8.50 -3.19
N LEU A 315 31.78 -9.00 -3.42
CA LEU A 315 31.50 -10.41 -3.62
C LEU A 315 32.21 -10.96 -4.87
N VAL A 316 32.22 -10.20 -5.98
CA VAL A 316 32.92 -10.56 -7.22
C VAL A 316 34.44 -10.66 -6.99
N MET A 317 34.99 -9.67 -6.28
CA MET A 317 36.42 -9.66 -5.97
C MET A 317 36.83 -10.78 -5.05
N LEU A 318 36.03 -11.12 -4.04
CA LEU A 318 36.27 -12.26 -3.14
C LEU A 318 36.17 -13.59 -3.91
N MET A 319 35.19 -13.76 -4.81
CA MET A 319 35.08 -14.96 -5.65
C MET A 319 36.30 -15.08 -6.59
N LYS A 320 36.71 -14.00 -7.22
CA LYS A 320 37.93 -13.99 -8.06
C LYS A 320 39.17 -14.36 -7.27
N LEU A 321 39.34 -13.85 -6.06
CA LEU A 321 40.40 -14.23 -5.15
C LEU A 321 40.37 -15.75 -4.86
N LYS A 322 39.17 -16.27 -4.44
CA LYS A 322 38.97 -17.71 -4.17
C LYS A 322 39.40 -18.58 -5.35
N LEU A 323 38.94 -18.26 -6.57
CA LEU A 323 39.27 -19.01 -7.80
C LEU A 323 40.74 -18.90 -8.20
N SER A 324 41.42 -17.85 -7.77
CA SER A 324 42.83 -17.60 -8.08
C SER A 324 43.82 -18.28 -7.12
N LEU A 325 43.35 -18.77 -5.95
CA LEU A 325 44.22 -19.34 -4.90
C LEU A 325 45.09 -20.50 -5.38
N SER A 326 44.60 -21.32 -6.28
CA SER A 326 45.32 -22.49 -6.82
C SER A 326 46.22 -22.18 -8.01
N SER A 327 46.07 -21.00 -8.64
CA SER A 327 46.73 -20.69 -9.92
C SER A 327 47.69 -19.50 -9.90
N LYS A 328 47.63 -18.66 -8.84
CA LYS A 328 48.44 -17.44 -8.72
C LYS A 328 49.51 -17.52 -7.65
N THR A 329 50.57 -16.73 -7.84
CA THR A 329 51.66 -16.58 -6.88
C THR A 329 51.20 -15.78 -5.63
N PRO A 330 51.88 -15.98 -4.47
CA PRO A 330 51.58 -15.19 -3.25
C PRO A 330 51.62 -13.67 -3.46
N ALA A 331 52.54 -13.18 -4.32
CA ALA A 331 52.63 -11.75 -4.60
C ALA A 331 51.43 -11.21 -5.37
N GLU A 332 50.94 -11.97 -6.38
CA GLU A 332 49.72 -11.61 -7.13
C GLU A 332 48.48 -11.66 -6.23
N LEU A 333 48.36 -12.64 -5.34
CA LEU A 333 47.28 -12.74 -4.36
C LEU A 333 47.32 -11.56 -3.37
N GLY A 334 48.51 -11.15 -2.91
CA GLY A 334 48.68 -9.98 -2.09
C GLY A 334 48.11 -8.71 -2.73
N HIS A 335 48.38 -8.51 -4.03
CA HIS A 335 47.82 -7.36 -4.76
C HIS A 335 46.28 -7.39 -4.88
N PHE A 336 45.68 -8.58 -5.01
CA PHE A 336 44.23 -8.75 -4.98
C PHE A 336 43.64 -8.36 -3.60
N ILE A 337 44.28 -8.83 -2.55
CA ILE A 337 43.86 -8.50 -1.17
C ILE A 337 43.94 -7.01 -0.93
N ASP A 338 44.99 -6.33 -1.37
CA ASP A 338 45.12 -4.89 -1.28
C ASP A 338 43.99 -4.11 -1.99
N LYS A 339 43.56 -4.60 -3.17
CA LYS A 339 42.41 -4.04 -3.87
C LYS A 339 41.11 -4.20 -3.09
N ILE A 340 40.87 -5.40 -2.53
CA ILE A 340 39.72 -5.69 -1.69
C ILE A 340 39.69 -4.77 -0.45
N LEU A 341 40.83 -4.59 0.22
CA LEU A 341 40.95 -3.71 1.39
C LEU A 341 40.64 -2.25 1.06
N LYS A 342 41.01 -1.78 -0.13
CA LYS A 342 40.65 -0.43 -0.61
C LYS A 342 39.13 -0.28 -0.76
N ILE A 343 38.45 -1.30 -1.35
CA ILE A 343 36.99 -1.27 -1.50
C ILE A 343 36.29 -1.25 -0.14
N VAL A 344 36.72 -2.10 0.80
CA VAL A 344 36.15 -2.14 2.16
C VAL A 344 36.32 -0.81 2.88
N LYS A 345 37.49 -0.17 2.77
CA LYS A 345 37.75 1.14 3.36
C LYS A 345 36.88 2.24 2.77
N SER A 346 36.62 2.22 1.45
CA SER A 346 35.75 3.21 0.80
C SER A 346 34.26 3.01 1.07
N SER A 347 33.84 1.80 1.49
CA SER A 347 32.44 1.50 1.82
C SER A 347 32.07 1.82 3.29
N ASN A 348 33.06 2.10 4.15
CA ASN A 348 32.87 2.43 5.57
C ASN A 348 33.00 3.93 5.85
N VAL A 349 33.01 4.78 4.83
CA VAL A 349 32.95 6.24 4.88
C VAL A 349 31.65 6.71 4.24
#